data_9aa356fd9fc2b5d64337e271fe50e6ac
#
_entry.id   9aa356fd9fc2b5d64337e271fe50e6ac
#
_cell.length_a   1.000
_cell.length_b   1.000
_cell.length_c   1.000
_cell.angle_alpha   90.00
_cell.angle_beta   90.00
_cell.angle_gamma   90.00
#
_symmetry.space_group_name_H-M   'P 1'
#
loop_
_entity.id
_entity.type
_entity.pdbx_description
1 polymer ?
#
loop_
_entity_poly.entity_id
_entity_poly.type
_entity_poly.pdbx_seq_one_letter_code
_entity_poly.pdbx_strand_id
1 'polypeptide(L)'
;MSKVSRAMDGNEAAAYASYAFTEVAAIYPITPSSPMAELVDKWSANGMKNMFGQQVKLVEMQSECGAVSAVHGALDGGVLATSYTASQGLMLMIPTMYRIAGQLKPGVIHVAETWQPMRFLLTQSIPMLWPVVRPDMQC
;
A
#
# COMPACT_ATOMS: atom_id res chain seq x y z
N MET A 1 -24.31 -12.16 -14.31
CA MET A 1 -23.08 -11.41 -14.64
C MET A 1 -22.08 -12.38 -15.24
N SER A 2 -21.66 -12.17 -16.49
CA SER A 2 -20.59 -12.97 -17.11
C SER A 2 -19.26 -12.67 -16.43
N LYS A 3 -18.54 -13.70 -15.98
CA LYS A 3 -17.18 -13.55 -15.47
C LYS A 3 -16.27 -13.16 -16.63
N VAL A 4 -15.64 -12.00 -16.55
CA VAL A 4 -14.60 -11.58 -17.50
C VAL A 4 -13.27 -12.09 -16.95
N SER A 5 -12.57 -12.91 -17.72
CA SER A 5 -11.22 -13.37 -17.38
C SER A 5 -10.22 -12.54 -18.19
N ARG A 6 -9.19 -12.02 -17.51
CA ARG A 6 -8.11 -11.22 -18.11
C ARG A 6 -6.76 -11.69 -17.57
N ALA A 7 -5.79 -11.85 -18.45
CA ALA A 7 -4.40 -12.06 -18.06
C ALA A 7 -3.78 -10.72 -17.64
N MET A 8 -3.14 -10.69 -16.49
CA MET A 8 -2.45 -9.51 -15.96
C MET A 8 -1.26 -9.96 -15.09
N ASP A 9 -0.28 -9.09 -14.90
CA ASP A 9 0.81 -9.36 -13.97
C ASP A 9 0.40 -9.13 -12.51
N GLY A 10 1.29 -9.50 -11.56
CA GLY A 10 1.00 -9.39 -10.14
C GLY A 10 0.82 -7.95 -9.66
N ASN A 11 1.59 -6.99 -10.20
CA ASN A 11 1.45 -5.58 -9.86
C ASN A 11 0.13 -5.01 -10.37
N GLU A 12 -0.26 -5.35 -11.62
CA GLU A 12 -1.55 -4.94 -12.17
C GLU A 12 -2.71 -5.52 -11.38
N ALA A 13 -2.63 -6.80 -11.00
CA ALA A 13 -3.67 -7.45 -10.21
C ALA A 13 -3.81 -6.82 -8.81
N ALA A 14 -2.69 -6.55 -8.12
CA ALA A 14 -2.69 -5.91 -6.81
C ALA A 14 -3.22 -4.47 -6.89
N ALA A 15 -2.77 -3.69 -7.87
CA ALA A 15 -3.26 -2.34 -8.10
C ALA A 15 -4.77 -2.31 -8.40
N TYR A 16 -5.25 -3.23 -9.24
CA TYR A 16 -6.66 -3.31 -9.59
C TYR A 16 -7.54 -3.65 -8.38
N ALA A 17 -7.13 -4.64 -7.58
CA ALA A 17 -7.86 -5.01 -6.38
C ALA A 17 -7.86 -3.89 -5.33
N SER A 18 -6.70 -3.25 -5.10
CA SER A 18 -6.58 -2.16 -4.13
C SER A 18 -7.34 -0.90 -4.53
N TYR A 19 -7.40 -0.60 -5.84
CA TYR A 19 -8.10 0.58 -6.35
C TYR A 19 -9.56 0.64 -5.87
N ALA A 20 -10.24 -0.51 -5.82
CA ALA A 20 -11.63 -0.58 -5.40
C ALA A 20 -11.85 -0.05 -3.97
N PHE A 21 -10.89 -0.25 -3.07
CA PHE A 21 -11.00 0.06 -1.64
C PHE A 21 -10.15 1.28 -1.22
N THR A 22 -9.48 1.95 -2.15
CA THR A 22 -8.60 3.07 -1.86
C THR A 22 -9.29 4.38 -2.21
N GLU A 23 -9.21 5.35 -1.31
CA GLU A 23 -9.61 6.74 -1.56
C GLU A 23 -8.37 7.62 -1.77
N VAL A 24 -7.31 7.38 -0.98
CA VAL A 24 -6.03 8.08 -1.09
C VAL A 24 -4.89 7.07 -1.21
N ALA A 25 -4.05 7.22 -2.22
CA ALA A 25 -2.81 6.47 -2.37
C ALA A 25 -1.64 7.45 -2.20
N ALA A 26 -0.81 7.24 -1.19
CA ALA A 26 0.41 8.03 -0.99
C ALA A 26 1.63 7.17 -1.29
N ILE A 27 2.50 7.66 -2.16
CA ILE A 27 3.63 6.89 -2.69
C ILE A 27 4.94 7.66 -2.66
N TYR A 28 6.02 6.92 -2.68
CA TYR A 28 7.32 7.35 -3.18
C TYR A 28 7.76 6.35 -4.24
N PRO A 29 7.94 6.76 -5.52
CA PRO A 29 8.20 5.82 -6.60
C PRO A 29 9.48 5.03 -6.39
N ILE A 30 9.39 3.71 -6.37
CA ILE A 30 10.52 2.79 -6.24
C ILE A 30 10.25 1.50 -7.03
N THR A 31 11.24 1.08 -7.83
CA THR A 31 11.18 -0.21 -8.54
C THR A 31 11.36 -1.36 -7.55
N PRO A 32 10.56 -2.46 -7.64
CA PRO A 32 9.62 -2.83 -8.71
C PRO A 32 8.15 -2.46 -8.45
N SER A 33 7.83 -1.60 -7.47
CA SER A 33 6.45 -1.26 -7.10
C SER A 33 5.84 -0.11 -7.90
N SER A 34 6.66 0.72 -8.55
CA SER A 34 6.19 1.87 -9.32
C SER A 34 5.06 1.58 -10.31
N PRO A 35 5.06 0.42 -11.05
CA PRO A 35 3.97 0.11 -11.96
C PRO A 35 2.59 0.06 -11.30
N MET A 36 2.49 -0.32 -10.01
CA MET A 36 1.21 -0.30 -9.28
C MET A 36 0.67 1.12 -9.14
N ALA A 37 1.53 2.05 -8.74
CA ALA A 37 1.16 3.45 -8.57
C ALA A 37 0.82 4.13 -9.89
N GLU A 38 1.61 3.87 -10.95
CA GLU A 38 1.38 4.39 -12.31
C GLU A 38 0.02 3.93 -12.87
N LEU A 39 -0.36 2.68 -12.63
CA LEU A 39 -1.67 2.16 -13.03
C LEU A 39 -2.81 2.84 -12.27
N VAL A 40 -2.67 3.03 -10.96
CA VAL A 40 -3.65 3.72 -10.14
C VAL A 40 -3.83 5.17 -10.61
N ASP A 41 -2.74 5.87 -10.87
CA ASP A 41 -2.77 7.25 -11.40
C ASP A 41 -3.48 7.31 -12.76
N LYS A 42 -3.09 6.42 -13.68
CA LYS A 42 -3.69 6.31 -15.00
C LYS A 42 -5.19 6.04 -14.94
N TRP A 43 -5.63 5.13 -14.07
CA TRP A 43 -7.07 4.82 -13.93
C TRP A 43 -7.82 5.98 -13.30
N SER A 44 -7.25 6.65 -12.32
CA SER A 44 -7.82 7.84 -11.71
C SER A 44 -7.96 8.97 -12.72
N ALA A 45 -6.91 9.26 -13.49
CA ALA A 45 -6.93 10.28 -14.54
C ALA A 45 -7.98 9.98 -15.64
N ASN A 46 -8.25 8.70 -15.93
CA ASN A 46 -9.28 8.26 -16.87
C ASN A 46 -10.70 8.25 -16.26
N GLY A 47 -10.87 8.72 -15.06
CA GLY A 47 -12.19 8.82 -14.42
C GLY A 47 -12.71 7.52 -13.81
N MET A 48 -11.88 6.49 -13.66
CA MET A 48 -12.26 5.26 -12.96
C MET A 48 -12.65 5.60 -11.52
N LYS A 49 -13.76 5.03 -11.06
CA LYS A 49 -14.26 5.23 -9.71
C LYS A 49 -13.98 4.00 -8.85
N ASN A 50 -13.65 4.23 -7.59
CA ASN A 50 -13.58 3.21 -6.57
C ASN A 50 -15.00 2.76 -6.15
N MET A 51 -15.11 1.83 -5.19
CA MET A 51 -16.40 1.34 -4.71
C MET A 51 -17.24 2.41 -3.97
N PHE A 52 -16.60 3.52 -3.57
CA PHE A 52 -17.27 4.66 -2.92
C PHE A 52 -17.76 5.70 -3.93
N GLY A 53 -17.58 5.45 -5.23
CA GLY A 53 -17.99 6.35 -6.31
C GLY A 53 -17.06 7.55 -6.54
N GLN A 54 -15.85 7.53 -5.96
CA GLN A 54 -14.84 8.57 -6.05
C GLN A 54 -13.63 8.12 -6.88
N GLN A 55 -12.89 9.05 -7.42
CA GLN A 55 -11.58 8.79 -8.01
C GLN A 55 -10.54 8.70 -6.90
N VAL A 56 -9.59 7.77 -7.03
CA VAL A 56 -8.47 7.65 -6.09
C VAL A 56 -7.57 8.87 -6.22
N LYS A 57 -7.30 9.55 -5.11
CA LYS A 57 -6.33 10.64 -5.07
C LYS A 57 -4.94 10.08 -4.85
N LEU A 58 -4.09 10.15 -5.88
CA LEU A 58 -2.68 9.80 -5.75
C LEU A 58 -1.86 11.01 -5.29
N VAL A 59 -0.99 10.81 -4.32
CA VAL A 59 -0.06 11.82 -3.80
C VAL A 59 1.35 11.25 -3.80
N GLU A 60 2.25 11.89 -4.53
CA GLU A 60 3.66 11.55 -4.54
C GLU A 60 4.40 12.34 -3.44
N MET A 61 5.18 11.63 -2.66
CA MET A 61 5.94 12.18 -1.53
C MET A 61 7.43 12.16 -1.83
N GLN A 62 8.24 12.75 -0.93
CA GLN A 62 9.68 12.87 -1.09
C GLN A 62 10.47 11.70 -0.48
N SER A 63 9.79 10.78 0.19
CA SER A 63 10.38 9.57 0.79
C SER A 63 9.29 8.57 1.17
N GLU A 64 9.67 7.31 1.41
CA GLU A 64 8.75 6.28 1.88
C GLU A 64 8.20 6.59 3.28
N CYS A 65 9.03 7.16 4.15
CA CYS A 65 8.58 7.64 5.46
C CYS A 65 7.54 8.75 5.33
N GLY A 66 7.70 9.65 4.36
CA GLY A 66 6.71 10.66 4.00
C GLY A 66 5.42 10.04 3.47
N ALA A 67 5.53 9.05 2.58
CA ALA A 67 4.38 8.36 2.01
C ALA A 67 3.53 7.67 3.09
N VAL A 68 4.14 6.88 3.98
CA VAL A 68 3.40 6.22 5.05
C VAL A 68 2.85 7.21 6.09
N SER A 69 3.52 8.35 6.30
CA SER A 69 3.00 9.41 7.16
C SER A 69 1.78 10.09 6.57
N ALA A 70 1.75 10.28 5.25
CA ALA A 70 0.57 10.78 4.54
C ALA A 70 -0.60 9.77 4.60
N VAL A 71 -0.31 8.46 4.45
CA VAL A 71 -1.30 7.39 4.69
C VAL A 71 -1.86 7.48 6.10
N HIS A 72 -0.99 7.60 7.11
CA HIS A 72 -1.41 7.71 8.51
C HIS A 72 -2.33 8.93 8.73
N GLY A 73 -1.97 10.10 8.21
CA GLY A 73 -2.81 11.30 8.30
C GLY A 73 -4.16 11.15 7.60
N ALA A 74 -4.21 10.49 6.44
CA ALA A 74 -5.45 10.19 5.74
C ALA A 74 -6.36 9.24 6.56
N LEU A 75 -5.76 8.20 7.14
CA LEU A 75 -6.47 7.27 8.03
C LEU A 75 -7.00 7.96 9.30
N ASP A 76 -6.26 8.92 9.86
CA ASP A 76 -6.73 9.74 10.98
C ASP A 76 -7.92 10.60 10.60
N GLY A 77 -7.95 11.07 9.36
CA GLY A 77 -9.11 11.77 8.76
C GLY A 77 -10.30 10.88 8.42
N GLY A 78 -10.21 9.56 8.65
CA GLY A 78 -11.29 8.62 8.36
C GLY A 78 -11.38 8.17 6.90
N VAL A 79 -10.32 8.37 6.13
CA VAL A 79 -10.23 8.04 4.70
C VAL A 79 -9.43 6.74 4.54
N LEU A 80 -9.90 5.81 3.71
CA LEU A 80 -9.15 4.59 3.40
C LEU A 80 -7.95 4.91 2.52
N ALA A 81 -6.78 4.61 3.04
CA ALA A 81 -5.51 4.97 2.39
C ALA A 81 -4.59 3.77 2.23
N THR A 82 -3.84 3.78 1.13
CA THR A 82 -2.86 2.74 0.80
C THR A 82 -1.53 3.34 0.35
N SER A 83 -0.48 2.52 0.41
CA SER A 83 0.82 2.83 -0.20
C SER A 83 1.34 1.63 -0.99
N TYR A 84 2.17 1.92 -2.00
CA TYR A 84 2.87 0.93 -2.82
C TYR A 84 4.36 1.16 -2.63
N THR A 85 5.09 0.13 -2.23
CA THR A 85 6.52 0.23 -1.95
C THR A 85 7.26 -1.04 -2.32
N ALA A 86 8.57 -1.02 -2.21
CA ALA A 86 9.43 -2.20 -2.32
C ALA A 86 9.98 -2.57 -0.94
N SER A 87 10.69 -3.70 -0.88
CA SER A 87 11.22 -4.25 0.38
C SER A 87 12.02 -3.25 1.21
N GLN A 88 12.90 -2.46 0.58
CA GLN A 88 13.71 -1.45 1.29
C GLN A 88 12.87 -0.27 1.78
N GLY A 89 11.93 0.20 0.95
CA GLY A 89 11.01 1.26 1.34
C GLY A 89 10.12 0.87 2.51
N LEU A 90 9.69 -0.40 2.57
CA LEU A 90 8.94 -0.92 3.71
C LEU A 90 9.71 -0.75 5.04
N MET A 91 11.02 -0.98 5.03
CA MET A 91 11.85 -0.83 6.23
C MET A 91 11.85 0.61 6.75
N LEU A 92 11.81 1.59 5.85
CA LEU A 92 11.71 3.01 6.22
C LEU A 92 10.32 3.39 6.74
N MET A 93 9.31 2.60 6.43
CA MET A 93 7.93 2.82 6.88
C MET A 93 7.64 2.24 8.27
N ILE A 94 8.45 1.31 8.78
CA ILE A 94 8.21 0.53 10.00
C ILE A 94 7.80 1.38 11.20
N PRO A 95 8.48 2.48 11.57
CA PRO A 95 8.11 3.25 12.76
C PRO A 95 6.67 3.80 12.69
N THR A 96 6.24 4.25 11.52
CA THR A 96 4.88 4.76 11.31
C THR A 96 3.86 3.62 11.22
N MET A 97 4.25 2.46 10.68
CA MET A 97 3.39 1.27 10.67
C MET A 97 3.02 0.82 12.10
N TYR A 98 3.97 0.83 13.04
CA TYR A 98 3.68 0.57 14.45
C TYR A 98 2.67 1.56 15.03
N ARG A 99 2.75 2.83 14.63
CA ARG A 99 1.80 3.85 15.06
C ARG A 99 0.40 3.61 14.49
N ILE A 100 0.30 3.31 13.19
CA ILE A 100 -0.96 2.96 12.52
C ILE A 100 -1.60 1.74 13.20
N ALA A 101 -0.81 0.69 13.45
CA ALA A 101 -1.29 -0.53 14.10
C ALA A 101 -1.73 -0.28 15.55
N GLY A 102 -0.93 0.47 16.32
CA GLY A 102 -1.27 0.82 17.71
C GLY A 102 -2.55 1.64 17.84
N GLN A 103 -2.93 2.36 16.79
CA GLN A 103 -4.19 3.11 16.69
C GLN A 103 -5.33 2.31 16.06
N LEU A 104 -5.10 1.05 15.69
CA LEU A 104 -6.08 0.15 15.02
C LEU A 104 -6.66 0.76 13.74
N LYS A 105 -5.83 1.47 12.96
CA LYS A 105 -6.25 2.10 11.70
C LYS A 105 -6.18 1.12 10.53
N PRO A 106 -7.17 1.10 9.61
CA PRO A 106 -7.28 0.14 8.52
C PRO A 106 -6.40 0.55 7.29
N GLY A 107 -5.10 0.69 7.47
CA GLY A 107 -4.16 0.99 6.39
C GLY A 107 -3.67 -0.26 5.67
N VAL A 108 -3.48 -0.19 4.35
CA VAL A 108 -2.92 -1.28 3.54
C VAL A 108 -1.66 -0.80 2.84
N ILE A 109 -0.60 -1.60 2.91
CA ILE A 109 0.66 -1.34 2.23
C ILE A 109 0.96 -2.53 1.32
N HIS A 110 1.07 -2.26 0.03
CA HIS A 110 1.44 -3.25 -0.98
C HIS A 110 2.94 -3.21 -1.20
N VAL A 111 3.58 -4.38 -1.11
CA VAL A 111 5.02 -4.49 -1.22
C VAL A 111 5.36 -5.38 -2.41
N ALA A 112 6.05 -4.81 -3.40
CA ALA A 112 6.67 -5.58 -4.46
C ALA A 112 8.06 -6.01 -4.00
N GLU A 113 8.26 -7.32 -3.82
CA GLU A 113 9.51 -7.87 -3.32
C GLU A 113 10.58 -7.90 -4.42
N THR A 114 11.76 -7.39 -4.14
CA THR A 114 12.95 -7.57 -4.95
C THR A 114 13.71 -8.83 -4.51
N TRP A 115 14.32 -9.51 -5.43
CA TRP A 115 14.92 -10.84 -5.37
C TRP A 115 15.70 -11.23 -4.08
N GLN A 116 15.97 -12.49 -3.92
CA GLN A 116 16.50 -13.33 -2.80
C GLN A 116 17.29 -12.73 -1.59
N PRO A 117 18.22 -11.78 -1.70
CA PRO A 117 18.89 -11.26 -0.51
C PRO A 117 17.95 -10.54 0.46
N MET A 118 16.85 -10.02 -0.04
CA MET A 118 15.85 -9.31 0.73
C MET A 118 14.89 -10.22 1.48
N ARG A 119 14.66 -11.44 0.99
CA ARG A 119 13.89 -12.44 1.75
C ARG A 119 14.51 -12.69 3.13
N PHE A 120 15.84 -12.70 3.21
CA PHE A 120 16.53 -12.88 4.48
C PHE A 120 16.26 -11.70 5.45
N LEU A 121 16.33 -10.47 4.95
CA LEU A 121 16.04 -9.28 5.77
C LEU A 121 14.57 -9.20 6.17
N LEU A 122 13.65 -9.48 5.27
CA LEU A 122 12.22 -9.53 5.58
C LEU A 122 11.87 -10.66 6.52
N THR A 123 12.50 -11.82 6.38
CA THR A 123 12.27 -12.97 7.28
C THR A 123 12.77 -12.68 8.69
N GLN A 124 13.86 -11.92 8.84
CA GLN A 124 14.34 -11.47 10.15
C GLN A 124 13.50 -10.31 10.72
N SER A 125 12.87 -9.51 9.85
CA SER A 125 12.00 -8.39 10.26
C SER A 125 10.56 -8.83 10.52
N ILE A 126 10.14 -10.00 10.01
CA ILE A 126 8.80 -10.56 10.22
C ILE A 126 8.41 -10.64 11.71
N PRO A 127 9.28 -11.05 12.65
CA PRO A 127 8.92 -11.03 14.07
C PRO A 127 8.59 -9.63 14.59
N MET A 128 9.17 -8.58 13.99
CA MET A 128 8.87 -7.19 14.36
C MET A 128 7.60 -6.66 13.67
N LEU A 129 7.26 -7.17 12.48
CA LEU A 129 6.05 -6.79 11.74
C LEU A 129 4.81 -7.57 12.18
N TRP A 130 5.02 -8.77 12.73
CA TRP A 130 3.93 -9.63 13.17
C TRP A 130 2.94 -8.98 14.15
N PRO A 131 3.38 -8.21 15.16
CA PRO A 131 2.46 -7.47 16.02
C PRO A 131 1.71 -6.35 15.30
N VAL A 132 2.29 -5.81 14.21
CA VAL A 132 1.65 -4.76 13.41
C VAL A 132 0.55 -5.33 12.51
N VAL A 133 0.78 -6.54 11.97
CA VAL A 133 -0.16 -7.21 11.05
C VAL A 133 -1.26 -7.96 11.80
N ARG A 134 -0.99 -8.37 13.06
CA ARG A 134 -1.95 -9.13 13.88
C ARG A 134 -2.00 -8.60 15.32
N PRO A 135 -2.64 -7.45 15.53
CA PRO A 135 -2.80 -6.88 16.87
C PRO A 135 -3.67 -7.76 17.79
N ASP A 136 -4.45 -8.68 17.23
CA ASP A 136 -5.31 -9.65 17.91
C ASP A 136 -4.55 -10.83 18.55
N MET A 137 -3.26 -10.99 18.27
CA MET A 137 -2.42 -12.03 18.86
C MET A 137 -1.61 -11.57 20.10
N GLN A 138 -1.86 -10.38 20.60
CA GLN A 138 -1.33 -9.93 21.89
C GLN A 138 -2.33 -10.31 22.99
N CYS A 139 -2.37 -11.59 23.34
CA CYS A 139 -2.88 -12.08 24.61
C CYS A 139 -1.74 -12.52 25.47
#